data_b0497d2c64dda113e9f6390b9a5c9072
#
_entry.id   b0497d2c64dda113e9f6390b9a5c9072
#
_cell.length_a   1.000
_cell.length_b   1.000
_cell.length_c   1.000
_cell.angle_alpha   90.00
_cell.angle_beta   90.00
_cell.angle_gamma   90.00
#
_symmetry.space_group_name_H-M   'P 1'
#
loop_
_entity.id
_entity.type
_entity.pdbx_description
1 polymer ?
#
loop_
_entity_poly.entity_id
_entity_poly.type
_entity_poly.pdbx_seq_one_letter_code
_entity_poly.pdbx_strand_id
1 'polypeptide(L)'
;MNVALRLDTRPSVNPDTLIVVTAAREGITFVYDPLPLPPPDGIRIGGVPAWRTILDLTLPNELNGPAELCAVVDCPISLQPFQVNYAAIVLKSRKGEVAFTPTDTVALDLRPVLAREALPKSPLGESLIGLTGRRVGPEAFDEQAGTDIEIPLTEFARNLLGSTEDGAAPPINTLALLSIFEPVSIAFASFHGPGDENAPVLKLIITIGRSVELP
;
A
#
# COMPACT_ATOMS: atom_id res chain seq x y z
N MET A 1 3.59 15.03 24.51
CA MET A 1 2.66 15.74 23.63
C MET A 1 2.01 16.85 24.45
N ASN A 2 2.28 18.11 24.15
CA ASN A 2 1.69 19.24 24.85
C ASN A 2 0.54 19.78 24.00
N VAL A 3 -0.69 19.60 24.45
CA VAL A 3 -1.87 20.20 23.83
C VAL A 3 -2.22 21.46 24.62
N ALA A 4 -2.10 22.62 24.01
CA ALA A 4 -2.52 23.88 24.61
C ALA A 4 -3.85 24.29 24.01
N LEU A 5 -4.92 24.21 24.80
CA LEU A 5 -6.20 24.79 24.46
C LEU A 5 -6.28 26.20 25.09
N ARG A 6 -6.30 27.24 24.24
CA ARG A 6 -6.49 28.60 24.70
C ARG A 6 -7.94 29.00 24.40
N LEU A 7 -8.74 29.07 25.46
CA LEU A 7 -10.06 29.69 25.43
C LEU A 7 -9.94 31.15 25.81
N ASP A 8 -10.21 32.08 24.92
CA ASP A 8 -10.24 33.50 25.19
C ASP A 8 -11.71 33.90 25.45
N THR A 9 -12.11 33.78 26.70
CA THR A 9 -13.46 34.19 27.15
C THR A 9 -13.34 35.55 27.77
N ARG A 10 -13.98 36.56 27.16
CA ARG A 10 -14.17 37.86 27.86
C ARG A 10 -15.19 37.66 28.95
N PRO A 11 -14.89 38.10 30.19
CA PRO A 11 -15.85 37.97 31.28
C PRO A 11 -17.13 38.73 30.97
N SER A 12 -18.27 38.05 31.08
CA SER A 12 -19.58 38.68 31.03
C SER A 12 -19.73 39.61 32.24
N VAL A 13 -20.35 40.75 32.03
CA VAL A 13 -20.67 41.70 33.07
C VAL A 13 -21.73 41.14 34.06
N ASN A 14 -22.41 40.06 33.65
CA ASN A 14 -23.39 39.36 34.48
C ASN A 14 -22.88 37.94 34.80
N PRO A 15 -22.53 37.63 36.06
CA PRO A 15 -21.99 36.32 36.44
C PRO A 15 -23.02 35.17 36.33
N ASP A 16 -24.32 35.50 36.20
CA ASP A 16 -25.37 34.49 36.04
C ASP A 16 -25.70 34.16 34.59
N THR A 17 -24.95 34.72 33.65
CA THR A 17 -25.16 34.44 32.23
C THR A 17 -24.27 33.28 31.76
N LEU A 18 -24.93 32.18 31.43
CA LEU A 18 -24.26 31.07 30.76
C LEU A 18 -23.92 31.44 29.31
N ILE A 19 -22.66 31.60 28.99
CA ILE A 19 -22.21 31.80 27.61
C ILE A 19 -21.83 30.43 27.03
N VAL A 20 -22.63 29.95 26.08
CA VAL A 20 -22.28 28.77 25.29
C VAL A 20 -21.43 29.20 24.09
N VAL A 21 -20.17 28.81 24.07
CA VAL A 21 -19.27 29.07 22.94
C VAL A 21 -19.14 27.77 22.17
N THR A 22 -19.55 27.78 20.91
CA THR A 22 -19.33 26.69 19.99
C THR A 22 -18.09 27.02 19.14
N ALA A 23 -17.13 26.12 19.09
CA ALA A 23 -15.97 26.28 18.21
C ALA A 23 -16.44 26.28 16.75
N ALA A 24 -16.16 27.37 16.02
CA ALA A 24 -16.47 27.46 14.59
C ALA A 24 -15.46 26.71 13.72
N ARG A 25 -14.30 26.37 14.29
CA ARG A 25 -13.24 25.63 13.60
C ARG A 25 -12.41 24.86 14.63
N GLU A 26 -12.24 23.59 14.36
CA GLU A 26 -11.29 22.74 15.09
C GLU A 26 -10.13 22.42 14.17
N GLY A 27 -8.91 22.48 14.69
CA GLY A 27 -7.70 22.13 13.96
C GLY A 27 -6.68 21.51 14.91
N ILE A 28 -6.10 20.41 14.49
CA ILE A 28 -5.00 19.77 15.21
C ILE A 28 -3.74 20.00 14.39
N THR A 29 -2.73 20.63 15.00
CA THR A 29 -1.41 20.76 14.41
C THR A 29 -0.43 19.93 15.21
N PHE A 30 0.22 18.99 14.53
CA PHE A 30 1.30 18.20 15.13
C PHE A 30 2.63 18.85 14.81
N VAL A 31 3.41 19.13 15.86
CA VAL A 31 4.82 19.46 15.73
C VAL A 31 5.59 18.26 16.28
N TYR A 32 6.36 17.62 15.42
CA TYR A 32 7.14 16.44 15.78
C TYR A 32 8.59 16.64 15.35
N ASP A 33 9.48 16.01 16.06
CA ASP A 33 10.86 15.86 15.63
C ASP A 33 10.90 15.00 14.35
N PRO A 34 11.88 15.20 13.46
CA PRO A 34 12.03 14.36 12.27
C PRO A 34 12.03 12.87 12.67
N LEU A 35 11.10 12.12 12.10
CA LEU A 35 11.05 10.68 12.32
C LEU A 35 12.26 10.01 11.68
N PRO A 36 12.88 9.02 12.34
CA PRO A 36 13.96 8.27 11.74
C PRO A 36 13.47 7.56 10.47
N LEU A 37 14.30 7.56 9.44
CA LEU A 37 14.03 6.82 8.21
C LEU A 37 13.86 5.33 8.50
N PRO A 38 13.03 4.60 7.74
CA PRO A 38 13.00 3.16 7.82
C PRO A 38 14.40 2.60 7.51
N PRO A 39 14.73 1.41 8.03
CA PRO A 39 15.95 0.72 7.62
C PRO A 39 16.00 0.57 6.10
N PRO A 40 17.21 0.52 5.47
CA PRO A 40 17.34 0.38 4.01
C PRO A 40 16.64 -0.86 3.43
N ASP A 41 16.52 -1.91 4.25
CA ASP A 41 15.85 -3.19 3.97
C ASP A 41 14.40 -3.23 4.48
N GLY A 42 13.83 -2.08 4.83
CA GLY A 42 12.50 -1.97 5.43
C GLY A 42 11.55 -1.05 4.66
N ILE A 43 10.28 -1.39 4.76
CA ILE A 43 9.16 -0.59 4.28
C ILE A 43 8.39 -0.09 5.50
N ARG A 44 7.97 1.18 5.48
CA ARG A 44 7.14 1.77 6.54
C ARG A 44 6.00 2.56 5.92
N ILE A 45 4.81 2.42 6.48
CA ILE A 45 3.61 3.16 6.08
C ILE A 45 2.85 3.67 7.30
N GLY A 46 1.98 4.64 7.07
CA GLY A 46 1.11 5.19 8.11
C GLY A 46 1.74 6.34 8.90
N GLY A 47 1.18 6.63 10.04
CA GLY A 47 1.66 7.67 10.96
C GLY A 47 1.32 9.10 10.56
N VAL A 48 1.88 10.05 11.33
CA VAL A 48 1.76 11.50 11.09
C VAL A 48 3.17 12.10 11.15
N PRO A 49 3.67 12.70 10.04
CA PRO A 49 3.09 12.74 8.71
C PRO A 49 2.93 11.35 8.11
N ALA A 50 1.94 11.22 7.23
CA ALA A 50 1.69 9.95 6.57
C ALA A 50 2.87 9.51 5.71
N TRP A 51 3.40 8.33 6.01
CA TRP A 51 4.43 7.68 5.21
C TRP A 51 3.76 6.72 4.24
N ARG A 52 4.17 6.82 2.99
CA ARG A 52 3.71 5.96 1.90
C ARG A 52 4.91 5.33 1.24
N THR A 53 4.77 4.09 0.83
CA THR A 53 5.81 3.41 0.06
C THR A 53 5.41 3.38 -1.40
N ILE A 54 6.34 3.76 -2.26
CA ILE A 54 6.14 3.72 -3.71
C ILE A 54 6.74 2.42 -4.24
N LEU A 55 5.94 1.69 -5.01
CA LEU A 55 6.29 0.41 -5.60
C LEU A 55 6.20 0.53 -7.12
N ASP A 56 7.26 0.25 -7.83
CA ASP A 56 7.25 0.10 -9.29
C ASP A 56 7.06 -1.38 -9.62
N LEU A 57 5.99 -1.70 -10.33
CA LEU A 57 5.65 -3.07 -10.72
C LEU A 57 6.06 -3.31 -12.18
N THR A 58 6.89 -4.31 -12.38
CA THR A 58 7.24 -4.77 -13.73
C THR A 58 6.82 -6.23 -13.88
N LEU A 59 5.98 -6.49 -14.86
CA LEU A 59 5.58 -7.84 -15.24
C LEU A 59 6.40 -8.29 -16.43
N PRO A 60 6.99 -9.49 -16.40
CA PRO A 60 7.63 -10.05 -17.57
C PRO A 60 6.57 -10.44 -18.61
N ASN A 61 6.85 -10.20 -19.88
CA ASN A 61 5.99 -10.64 -20.99
C ASN A 61 6.08 -12.14 -21.22
N GLU A 62 7.15 -12.77 -20.76
CA GLU A 62 7.43 -14.19 -20.92
C GLU A 62 7.88 -14.80 -19.59
N LEU A 63 7.43 -16.01 -19.33
CA LEU A 63 7.79 -16.78 -18.15
C LEU A 63 8.46 -18.09 -18.55
N ASN A 64 9.58 -18.39 -17.92
CA ASN A 64 10.18 -19.72 -17.98
C ASN A 64 9.51 -20.63 -16.94
N GLY A 65 8.82 -21.66 -17.40
CA GLY A 65 8.23 -22.67 -16.53
C GLY A 65 9.26 -23.70 -16.03
N PRO A 66 8.89 -24.52 -15.02
CA PRO A 66 9.66 -25.68 -14.66
C PRO A 66 9.73 -26.69 -15.84
N ALA A 67 10.74 -27.55 -15.84
CA ALA A 67 11.00 -28.47 -16.94
C ALA A 67 9.80 -29.38 -17.27
N GLU A 68 9.07 -29.81 -16.25
CA GLU A 68 7.87 -30.64 -16.39
C GLU A 68 6.74 -29.91 -17.13
N LEU A 69 6.61 -28.60 -16.90
CA LEU A 69 5.63 -27.77 -17.60
C LEU A 69 6.06 -27.52 -19.05
N CYS A 70 7.33 -27.19 -19.27
CA CYS A 70 7.89 -26.96 -20.61
C CYS A 70 7.94 -28.23 -21.49
N ALA A 71 7.79 -29.41 -20.91
CA ALA A 71 7.60 -30.66 -21.67
C ALA A 71 6.20 -30.80 -22.25
N VAL A 72 5.24 -29.98 -21.81
CA VAL A 72 3.81 -30.08 -22.19
C VAL A 72 3.33 -28.84 -22.95
N VAL A 73 3.94 -27.68 -22.70
CA VAL A 73 3.65 -26.40 -23.33
C VAL A 73 4.93 -25.77 -23.87
N ASP A 74 4.80 -24.96 -24.91
CA ASP A 74 5.94 -24.23 -25.45
C ASP A 74 6.49 -23.24 -24.44
N CYS A 75 7.80 -23.24 -24.23
CA CYS A 75 8.52 -22.30 -23.38
C CYS A 75 9.49 -21.45 -24.21
N PRO A 76 9.66 -20.16 -23.88
CA PRO A 76 9.01 -19.43 -22.79
C PRO A 76 7.52 -19.20 -23.03
N ILE A 77 6.75 -19.19 -21.93
CA ILE A 77 5.28 -18.98 -21.98
C ILE A 77 5.05 -17.48 -22.11
N SER A 78 4.42 -17.05 -23.21
CA SER A 78 3.97 -15.68 -23.38
C SER A 78 2.80 -15.38 -22.42
N LEU A 79 2.95 -14.36 -21.58
CA LEU A 79 1.97 -13.99 -20.58
C LEU A 79 0.95 -13.00 -21.17
N GLN A 80 -0.32 -13.42 -21.19
CA GLN A 80 -1.43 -12.61 -21.70
C GLN A 80 -2.38 -12.18 -20.57
N PRO A 81 -3.07 -11.03 -20.67
CA PRO A 81 -3.97 -10.54 -19.64
C PRO A 81 -5.03 -11.57 -19.20
N PHE A 82 -5.64 -12.25 -20.17
CA PHE A 82 -6.71 -13.23 -19.92
C PHE A 82 -6.24 -14.50 -19.20
N GLN A 83 -4.95 -14.77 -19.20
CA GLN A 83 -4.35 -15.92 -18.50
C GLN A 83 -4.18 -15.67 -17.01
N VAL A 84 -4.16 -14.41 -16.56
CA VAL A 84 -3.97 -14.06 -15.15
C VAL A 84 -5.30 -14.24 -14.40
N ASN A 85 -5.40 -15.29 -13.60
CA ASN A 85 -6.55 -15.55 -12.75
C ASN A 85 -6.48 -14.77 -11.44
N TYR A 86 -5.27 -14.62 -10.92
CA TYR A 86 -5.03 -13.93 -9.67
C TYR A 86 -3.64 -13.30 -9.68
N ALA A 87 -3.55 -12.09 -9.19
CA ALA A 87 -2.29 -11.42 -8.91
C ALA A 87 -2.37 -10.72 -7.55
N ALA A 88 -1.30 -10.80 -6.76
CA ALA A 88 -1.19 -10.12 -5.48
C ALA A 88 0.26 -9.75 -5.18
N ILE A 89 0.45 -8.64 -4.46
CA ILE A 89 1.71 -8.39 -3.78
C ILE A 89 1.62 -9.05 -2.40
N VAL A 90 2.61 -9.86 -2.08
CA VAL A 90 2.79 -10.46 -0.76
C VAL A 90 3.86 -9.66 -0.03
N LEU A 91 3.47 -9.04 1.06
CA LEU A 91 4.35 -8.30 1.96
C LEU A 91 4.54 -9.13 3.22
N LYS A 92 5.75 -9.22 3.73
CA LYS A 92 6.00 -9.83 5.01
C LYS A 92 6.11 -8.75 6.09
N SER A 93 5.26 -8.85 7.12
CA SER A 93 5.31 -7.92 8.25
C SER A 93 6.64 -8.03 8.99
N ARG A 94 7.10 -6.92 9.52
CA ARG A 94 8.35 -6.84 10.28
C ARG A 94 8.08 -6.19 11.62
N LYS A 95 8.62 -6.78 12.68
CA LYS A 95 8.64 -6.14 13.99
C LYS A 95 9.46 -4.86 13.91
N GLY A 96 8.80 -3.73 14.10
CA GLY A 96 9.43 -2.42 14.15
C GLY A 96 10.02 -2.11 15.52
N GLU A 97 10.67 -0.96 15.63
CA GLU A 97 10.92 -0.35 16.93
C GLU A 97 9.59 -0.05 17.63
N VAL A 98 9.59 0.07 18.94
CA VAL A 98 8.36 0.27 19.76
C VAL A 98 7.48 1.41 19.22
N ALA A 99 8.09 2.51 18.78
CA ALA A 99 7.36 3.66 18.24
C ALA A 99 6.70 3.39 16.87
N PHE A 100 7.10 2.32 16.17
CA PHE A 100 6.65 1.97 14.82
C PHE A 100 5.98 0.60 14.74
N THR A 101 5.63 0.04 15.90
CA THR A 101 4.82 -1.18 15.99
C THR A 101 3.38 -0.76 16.22
N PRO A 102 2.43 -1.22 15.38
CA PRO A 102 1.03 -0.85 15.55
C PRO A 102 0.47 -1.46 16.83
N THR A 103 -0.32 -0.69 17.55
CA THR A 103 -1.06 -1.13 18.75
C THR A 103 -2.53 -1.42 18.46
N ASP A 104 -2.97 -1.15 17.22
CA ASP A 104 -4.33 -1.36 16.74
C ASP A 104 -4.28 -1.82 15.28
N THR A 105 -5.41 -2.22 14.75
CA THR A 105 -5.57 -2.66 13.35
C THR A 105 -5.12 -1.58 12.38
N VAL A 106 -4.23 -1.94 11.46
CA VAL A 106 -3.85 -1.13 10.31
C VAL A 106 -4.65 -1.60 9.09
N ALA A 107 -5.20 -0.65 8.34
CA ALA A 107 -5.86 -0.96 7.08
C ALA A 107 -4.98 -0.49 5.91
N LEU A 108 -4.43 -1.46 5.18
CA LEU A 108 -3.56 -1.22 4.03
C LEU A 108 -4.41 -0.90 2.81
N ASP A 109 -3.94 0.03 1.99
CA ASP A 109 -4.49 0.33 0.67
C ASP A 109 -3.38 0.37 -0.38
N LEU A 110 -3.74 0.06 -1.61
CA LEU A 110 -2.85 0.10 -2.74
C LEU A 110 -3.52 0.91 -3.86
N ARG A 111 -2.86 1.97 -4.31
CA ARG A 111 -3.41 2.91 -5.30
C ARG A 111 -2.42 3.21 -6.41
N PRO A 112 -2.86 3.31 -7.67
CA PRO A 112 -2.02 3.79 -8.77
C PRO A 112 -1.52 5.22 -8.52
N VAL A 113 -0.27 5.49 -8.84
CA VAL A 113 0.33 6.83 -8.85
C VAL A 113 0.13 7.40 -10.25
N LEU A 114 -0.76 8.41 -10.38
CA LEU A 114 -1.19 8.90 -11.69
C LEU A 114 -0.15 9.77 -12.41
N ALA A 115 0.75 10.39 -11.66
CA ALA A 115 1.81 11.25 -12.19
C ALA A 115 3.11 11.02 -11.40
N ARG A 116 3.89 10.02 -11.82
CA ARG A 116 5.11 9.61 -11.11
C ARG A 116 6.13 10.75 -10.98
N GLU A 117 6.22 11.59 -11.99
CA GLU A 117 7.10 12.76 -12.03
C GLU A 117 6.72 13.86 -11.03
N ALA A 118 5.47 13.85 -10.54
CA ALA A 118 4.98 14.79 -9.56
C ALA A 118 5.14 14.32 -8.10
N LEU A 119 5.78 13.17 -7.84
CA LEU A 119 6.06 12.72 -6.49
C LEU A 119 6.85 13.77 -5.68
N PRO A 120 6.57 13.95 -4.39
CA PRO A 120 5.59 13.23 -3.55
C PRO A 120 4.16 13.78 -3.61
N LYS A 121 3.86 14.73 -4.50
CA LYS A 121 2.55 15.40 -4.62
C LYS A 121 1.67 14.82 -5.74
N SER A 122 2.04 13.65 -6.27
CA SER A 122 1.25 12.99 -7.31
C SER A 122 -0.16 12.68 -6.82
N PRO A 123 -1.19 12.92 -7.64
CA PRO A 123 -2.52 12.39 -7.38
C PRO A 123 -2.49 10.86 -7.41
N LEU A 124 -3.31 10.25 -6.57
CA LEU A 124 -3.50 8.80 -6.52
C LEU A 124 -4.82 8.43 -7.20
N GLY A 125 -4.80 7.30 -7.88
CA GLY A 125 -6.00 6.69 -8.44
C GLY A 125 -6.90 6.06 -7.37
N GLU A 126 -7.91 5.35 -7.84
CA GLU A 126 -8.82 4.61 -6.97
C GLU A 126 -8.11 3.44 -6.27
N SER A 127 -8.64 3.05 -5.11
CA SER A 127 -8.16 1.88 -4.37
C SER A 127 -8.31 0.61 -5.21
N LEU A 128 -7.26 -0.20 -5.29
CA LEU A 128 -7.30 -1.51 -5.95
C LEU A 128 -8.00 -2.58 -5.11
N ILE A 129 -8.19 -2.33 -3.81
CA ILE A 129 -8.76 -3.30 -2.86
C ILE A 129 -10.05 -2.82 -2.21
N GLY A 130 -10.60 -1.70 -2.68
CA GLY A 130 -11.88 -1.15 -2.23
C GLY A 130 -11.80 -0.35 -0.93
N LEU A 131 -12.97 0.09 -0.46
CA LEU A 131 -13.10 1.08 0.62
C LEU A 131 -12.60 0.61 1.99
N THR A 132 -12.58 -0.68 2.26
CA THR A 132 -12.20 -1.22 3.58
C THR A 132 -10.71 -1.53 3.69
N GLY A 133 -10.00 -1.63 2.57
CA GLY A 133 -8.61 -2.04 2.51
C GLY A 133 -8.33 -3.44 3.04
N ARG A 134 -7.07 -3.81 3.12
CA ARG A 134 -6.62 -5.04 3.78
C ARG A 134 -6.35 -4.75 5.25
N ARG A 135 -7.19 -5.24 6.13
CA ARG A 135 -7.02 -5.09 7.58
C ARG A 135 -6.02 -6.09 8.11
N VAL A 136 -5.11 -5.61 8.95
CA VAL A 136 -4.04 -6.38 9.60
C VAL A 136 -4.01 -5.99 11.06
N GLY A 137 -4.18 -6.97 11.94
CA GLY A 137 -4.09 -6.74 13.38
C GLY A 137 -2.65 -6.57 13.87
N PRO A 138 -2.47 -5.98 15.06
CA PRO A 138 -1.15 -5.73 15.63
C PRO A 138 -0.34 -7.01 15.85
N GLU A 139 -0.99 -8.13 16.10
CA GLU A 139 -0.38 -9.46 16.31
C GLU A 139 0.49 -9.89 15.13
N ALA A 140 0.15 -9.47 13.91
CA ALA A 140 0.94 -9.77 12.72
C ALA A 140 2.34 -9.13 12.73
N PHE A 141 2.55 -8.12 13.57
CA PHE A 141 3.81 -7.37 13.68
C PHE A 141 4.62 -7.72 14.93
N ASP A 142 4.10 -8.63 15.78
CA ASP A 142 4.78 -9.03 17.02
C ASP A 142 5.79 -10.16 16.81
N GLU A 143 5.58 -10.99 15.79
CA GLU A 143 6.43 -12.13 15.48
C GLU A 143 7.71 -11.70 14.75
N GLN A 144 8.86 -12.25 15.17
CA GLN A 144 10.14 -12.02 14.48
C GLN A 144 10.16 -12.61 13.06
N ALA A 145 9.45 -13.71 12.85
CA ALA A 145 9.35 -14.36 11.55
C ALA A 145 8.47 -13.59 10.56
N GLY A 146 7.66 -12.65 11.06
CA GLY A 146 6.69 -11.90 10.27
C GLY A 146 5.54 -12.76 9.75
N THR A 147 4.47 -12.08 9.33
CA THR A 147 3.27 -12.70 8.74
C THR A 147 3.14 -12.27 7.29
N ASP A 148 2.81 -13.20 6.40
CA ASP A 148 2.56 -12.88 5.00
C ASP A 148 1.20 -12.18 4.85
N ILE A 149 1.24 -11.00 4.26
CA ILE A 149 0.08 -10.16 4.01
C ILE A 149 -0.10 -10.01 2.52
N GLU A 150 -1.14 -10.63 2.01
CA GLU A 150 -1.45 -10.68 0.59
C GLU A 150 -2.43 -9.55 0.23
N ILE A 151 -2.03 -8.70 -0.75
CA ILE A 151 -2.79 -7.56 -1.25
C ILE A 151 -3.12 -7.81 -2.72
N PRO A 152 -4.39 -8.11 -3.07
CA PRO A 152 -4.77 -8.44 -4.43
C PRO A 152 -4.68 -7.22 -5.37
N LEU A 153 -4.24 -7.47 -6.63
CA LEU A 153 -4.13 -6.46 -7.68
C LEU A 153 -4.37 -7.06 -9.09
N THR A 154 -5.23 -8.05 -9.20
CA THR A 154 -5.44 -8.84 -10.42
C THR A 154 -5.78 -7.98 -11.64
N GLU A 155 -6.76 -7.07 -11.52
CA GLU A 155 -7.17 -6.22 -12.64
C GLU A 155 -6.05 -5.24 -13.04
N PHE A 156 -5.30 -4.73 -12.07
CA PHE A 156 -4.15 -3.88 -12.37
C PHE A 156 -3.06 -4.64 -13.14
N ALA A 157 -2.76 -5.88 -12.75
CA ALA A 157 -1.79 -6.73 -13.44
C ALA A 157 -2.24 -7.07 -14.87
N ARG A 158 -3.53 -7.35 -15.08
CA ARG A 158 -4.11 -7.57 -16.42
C ARG A 158 -3.98 -6.33 -17.29
N ASN A 159 -4.32 -5.16 -16.77
CA ASN A 159 -4.22 -3.90 -17.50
C ASN A 159 -2.76 -3.58 -17.86
N LEU A 160 -1.82 -3.87 -16.96
CA LEU A 160 -0.39 -3.66 -17.21
C LEU A 160 0.12 -4.53 -18.37
N LEU A 161 -0.35 -5.77 -18.47
CA LEU A 161 -0.01 -6.68 -19.57
C LEU A 161 -0.70 -6.30 -20.89
N GLY A 162 -1.94 -5.79 -20.83
CA GLY A 162 -2.72 -5.42 -22.00
C GLY A 162 -2.32 -4.11 -22.66
N SER A 163 -1.54 -3.27 -22.01
CA SER A 163 -1.18 -1.93 -22.50
C SER A 163 0.08 -1.91 -23.38
N THR A 164 0.53 -3.06 -23.88
CA THR A 164 1.69 -3.17 -24.78
C THR A 164 1.36 -2.94 -26.24
N GLU A 165 0.12 -2.48 -26.58
CA GLU A 165 -0.24 -2.17 -27.97
C GLU A 165 0.53 -0.93 -28.46
N ASP A 166 1.03 -1.02 -29.70
CA ASP A 166 1.82 0.03 -30.36
C ASP A 166 1.06 1.35 -30.42
N GLY A 167 1.63 2.38 -29.81
CA GLY A 167 1.09 3.75 -29.81
C GLY A 167 0.20 4.11 -28.62
N ALA A 168 -0.05 3.21 -27.69
CA ALA A 168 -0.70 3.54 -26.42
C ALA A 168 0.24 4.31 -25.48
N ALA A 169 -0.33 5.16 -24.63
CA ALA A 169 0.44 5.77 -23.55
C ALA A 169 1.02 4.67 -22.64
N PRO A 170 2.24 4.85 -22.12
CA PRO A 170 2.84 3.86 -21.24
C PRO A 170 1.90 3.58 -20.06
N PRO A 171 1.71 2.31 -19.69
CA PRO A 171 0.82 1.97 -18.59
C PRO A 171 1.35 2.53 -17.27
N ILE A 172 0.42 2.89 -16.39
CA ILE A 172 0.74 3.22 -15.01
C ILE A 172 1.22 1.93 -14.33
N ASN A 173 2.49 1.88 -13.96
CA ASN A 173 3.11 0.74 -13.30
C ASN A 173 3.59 1.06 -11.88
N THR A 174 3.36 2.28 -11.43
CA THR A 174 3.75 2.77 -10.10
C THR A 174 2.55 2.76 -9.17
N LEU A 175 2.72 2.17 -8.01
CA LEU A 175 1.71 2.02 -6.97
C LEU A 175 2.17 2.71 -5.68
N ALA A 176 1.23 3.27 -4.94
CA ALA A 176 1.44 3.75 -3.58
C ALA A 176 0.80 2.78 -2.59
N LEU A 177 1.59 2.20 -1.71
CA LEU A 177 1.13 1.48 -0.53
C LEU A 177 0.98 2.47 0.62
N LEU A 178 -0.19 2.49 1.24
CA LEU A 178 -0.54 3.47 2.27
C LEU A 178 -1.50 2.86 3.32
N SER A 179 -1.75 3.60 4.39
CA SER A 179 -2.82 3.30 5.35
C SER A 179 -4.08 4.07 4.97
N ILE A 180 -5.24 3.42 4.93
CA ILE A 180 -6.53 4.11 4.73
C ILE A 180 -6.77 5.13 5.84
N PHE A 181 -6.27 4.85 7.04
CA PHE A 181 -6.49 5.69 8.22
C PHE A 181 -5.47 6.84 8.35
N GLU A 182 -4.64 7.11 7.33
CA GLU A 182 -3.63 8.19 7.38
C GLU A 182 -4.13 9.50 8.00
N PRO A 183 -5.32 10.01 7.67
CA PRO A 183 -5.75 11.29 8.21
C PRO A 183 -6.10 11.27 9.70
N VAL A 184 -6.36 10.10 10.27
CA VAL A 184 -6.94 9.96 11.61
C VAL A 184 -6.17 9.03 12.55
N SER A 185 -5.20 8.29 12.04
CA SER A 185 -4.37 7.34 12.82
C SER A 185 -2.91 7.74 12.82
N ILE A 186 -2.29 7.61 13.97
CA ILE A 186 -0.82 7.77 14.14
C ILE A 186 -0.09 6.42 14.07
N ALA A 187 -0.82 5.33 13.82
CA ALA A 187 -0.23 4.00 13.77
C ALA A 187 0.68 3.82 12.54
N PHE A 188 1.81 3.18 12.75
CA PHE A 188 2.72 2.77 11.69
C PHE A 188 2.65 1.26 11.49
N ALA A 189 2.93 0.81 10.28
CA ALA A 189 3.18 -0.59 9.97
C ALA A 189 4.53 -0.71 9.25
N SER A 190 5.30 -1.72 9.64
CA SER A 190 6.61 -1.99 9.07
C SER A 190 6.61 -3.36 8.37
N PHE A 191 7.29 -3.44 7.23
CA PHE A 191 7.44 -4.66 6.45
C PHE A 191 8.89 -4.83 6.03
N HIS A 192 9.27 -6.05 5.65
CA HIS A 192 10.52 -6.30 4.98
C HIS A 192 10.54 -5.60 3.63
N GLY A 193 11.67 -5.05 3.25
CA GLY A 193 11.86 -4.27 2.03
C GLY A 193 12.74 -4.97 1.00
N PRO A 194 13.01 -4.31 -0.14
CA PRO A 194 13.92 -4.82 -1.16
C PRO A 194 15.32 -5.07 -0.56
N GLY A 195 15.91 -6.21 -0.88
CA GLY A 195 17.23 -6.60 -0.37
C GLY A 195 17.21 -7.45 0.89
N ASP A 196 16.09 -7.59 1.56
CA ASP A 196 15.88 -8.57 2.63
C ASP A 196 15.53 -9.95 2.02
N GLU A 197 15.83 -11.03 2.74
CA GLU A 197 15.44 -12.39 2.33
C GLU A 197 13.91 -12.58 2.25
N ASN A 198 13.17 -11.75 2.99
CA ASN A 198 11.71 -11.67 3.03
C ASN A 198 11.16 -10.48 2.22
N ALA A 199 11.88 -10.07 1.17
CA ALA A 199 11.46 -8.98 0.29
C ALA A 199 10.05 -9.18 -0.27
N PRO A 200 9.33 -8.09 -0.63
CA PRO A 200 8.02 -8.20 -1.28
C PRO A 200 8.07 -9.09 -2.50
N VAL A 201 7.07 -9.96 -2.66
CA VAL A 201 6.96 -10.91 -3.77
C VAL A 201 5.68 -10.65 -4.54
N LEU A 202 5.75 -10.69 -5.87
CA LEU A 202 4.58 -10.73 -6.73
C LEU A 202 4.14 -12.18 -6.92
N LYS A 203 2.95 -12.51 -6.46
CA LYS A 203 2.31 -13.81 -6.64
C LYS A 203 1.38 -13.74 -7.85
N LEU A 204 1.56 -14.66 -8.79
CA LEU A 204 0.70 -14.81 -9.96
C LEU A 204 0.14 -16.23 -10.01
N ILE A 205 -1.15 -16.35 -10.29
CA ILE A 205 -1.82 -17.60 -10.64
C ILE A 205 -2.32 -17.44 -12.08
N ILE A 206 -1.79 -18.25 -12.98
CA ILE A 206 -2.11 -18.17 -14.41
C ILE A 206 -2.71 -19.48 -14.91
N THR A 207 -3.56 -19.38 -15.94
CA THR A 207 -4.03 -20.54 -16.69
C THR A 207 -3.29 -20.58 -18.03
N ILE A 208 -2.67 -21.71 -18.29
CA ILE A 208 -2.01 -21.98 -19.57
C ILE A 208 -2.91 -22.88 -20.38
N GLY A 209 -3.39 -22.36 -21.52
CA GLY A 209 -4.15 -23.15 -22.50
C GLY A 209 -3.23 -24.04 -23.30
N ARG A 210 -3.62 -25.30 -23.49
CA ARG A 210 -3.00 -26.17 -24.50
C ARG A 210 -3.58 -25.78 -25.84
N SER A 211 -2.77 -25.41 -26.84
CA SER A 211 -3.24 -25.29 -28.22
C SER A 211 -3.63 -26.70 -28.69
N VAL A 212 -4.92 -26.96 -28.75
CA VAL A 212 -5.45 -28.16 -29.43
C VAL A 212 -5.60 -27.77 -30.89
N GLU A 213 -4.71 -28.23 -31.76
CA GLU A 213 -5.01 -28.23 -33.19
C GLU A 213 -6.22 -29.14 -33.38
N LEU A 214 -7.34 -28.53 -33.73
CA LEU A 214 -8.50 -29.29 -34.16
C LEU A 214 -8.22 -29.84 -35.56
N PRO A 215 -8.47 -31.11 -35.79
CA PRO A 215 -8.24 -31.76 -37.08
C PRO A 215 -9.06 -31.19 -38.23
#